data_402255ecd85f010aebc3f8c724574df4
#
_entry.id   402255ecd85f010aebc3f8c724574df4
#
_cell.length_a   1.000
_cell.length_b   1.000
_cell.length_c   1.000
_cell.angle_alpha   90.00
_cell.angle_beta   90.00
_cell.angle_gamma   90.00
#
_symmetry.space_group_name_H-M   'P 1'
#
loop_
_entity.id
_entity.type
_entity.pdbx_description
1 polymer ?
#
loop_
_entity_poly.entity_id
_entity_poly.type
_entity_poly.pdbx_seq_one_letter_code
_entity_poly.pdbx_strand_id
1 'polypeptide(L)'
;MQISEKKPLIVAFCCNWCSYAGADLAGNNRLNYPAEVKIIRVPCSCRVNPTFVLRAFQRGADGVIICGCHPGDCHYTSGNYYTRRRFALLFSMLEFLGIEKERTRLEWVSAAEGAKFAATMEDFAKTIAALGENKRLEDLRCKR
;
A
#
# COMPACT_ATOMS: atom_id res chain seq x y z
N MET A 1 16.02 -4.49 -29.44
CA MET A 1 16.08 -5.03 -28.07
C MET A 1 14.92 -4.42 -27.30
N GLN A 2 13.83 -5.15 -27.12
CA GLN A 2 12.75 -4.69 -26.28
C GLN A 2 13.24 -4.84 -24.84
N ILE A 3 13.50 -3.72 -24.17
CA ILE A 3 13.64 -3.69 -22.72
C ILE A 3 12.25 -4.05 -22.21
N SER A 4 12.10 -5.26 -21.70
CA SER A 4 10.90 -5.65 -20.96
C SER A 4 10.83 -4.72 -19.76
N GLU A 5 10.02 -3.66 -19.84
CA GLU A 5 9.72 -2.82 -18.70
C GLU A 5 9.02 -3.71 -17.67
N LYS A 6 9.78 -4.14 -16.68
CA LYS A 6 9.25 -4.91 -15.58
C LYS A 6 8.21 -4.04 -14.87
N LYS A 7 6.96 -4.48 -14.94
CA LYS A 7 5.87 -3.79 -14.26
C LYS A 7 6.10 -3.78 -12.75
N PRO A 8 5.85 -2.66 -12.06
CA PRO A 8 6.09 -2.55 -10.64
C PRO A 8 5.21 -3.53 -9.84
N LEU A 9 5.74 -4.09 -8.78
CA LEU A 9 4.96 -4.88 -7.82
C LEU A 9 4.55 -3.99 -6.65
N ILE A 10 3.25 -3.76 -6.52
CA ILE A 10 2.67 -2.94 -5.46
C ILE A 10 1.82 -3.81 -4.54
N VAL A 11 2.04 -3.67 -3.23
CA VAL A 11 1.24 -4.33 -2.20
C VAL A 11 0.36 -3.30 -1.53
N ALA A 12 -0.95 -3.55 -1.51
CA ALA A 12 -1.95 -2.70 -0.86
C ALA A 12 -2.58 -3.44 0.32
N PHE A 13 -2.29 -3.00 1.54
CA PHE A 13 -2.98 -3.48 2.73
C PHE A 13 -4.26 -2.69 2.93
N CYS A 14 -5.40 -3.34 2.84
CA CYS A 14 -6.71 -2.70 2.90
C CYS A 14 -7.51 -3.18 4.11
N CYS A 15 -7.99 -2.21 4.90
CA CYS A 15 -8.89 -2.47 6.02
C CYS A 15 -10.20 -3.10 5.53
N ASN A 16 -10.59 -4.22 6.16
CA ASN A 16 -11.79 -4.98 5.78
C ASN A 16 -13.07 -4.14 5.74
N TRP A 17 -13.22 -3.20 6.69
CA TRP A 17 -14.47 -2.50 6.94
C TRP A 17 -14.69 -1.25 6.08
N CYS A 18 -13.61 -0.71 5.48
CA CYS A 18 -13.70 0.51 4.69
C CYS A 18 -12.95 0.39 3.36
N SER A 19 -11.63 0.40 3.35
CA SER A 19 -10.86 0.47 2.10
C SER A 19 -10.99 -0.78 1.24
N TYR A 20 -11.09 -1.98 1.84
CA TYR A 20 -11.38 -3.18 1.07
C TYR A 20 -12.79 -3.17 0.48
N ALA A 21 -13.78 -2.70 1.25
CA ALA A 21 -15.13 -2.51 0.74
C ALA A 21 -15.17 -1.46 -0.38
N GLY A 22 -14.35 -0.41 -0.28
CA GLY A 22 -14.16 0.58 -1.34
C GLY A 22 -13.54 -0.04 -2.60
N ALA A 23 -12.57 -0.94 -2.43
CA ALA A 23 -11.98 -1.70 -3.54
C ALA A 23 -13.01 -2.61 -4.22
N ASP A 24 -13.85 -3.29 -3.43
CA ASP A 24 -14.94 -4.12 -3.92
C ASP A 24 -15.98 -3.29 -4.70
N LEU A 25 -16.35 -2.12 -4.15
CA LEU A 25 -17.22 -1.17 -4.84
C LEU A 25 -16.62 -0.70 -6.18
N ALA A 26 -15.33 -0.42 -6.21
CA ALA A 26 -14.65 -0.06 -7.46
C ALA A 26 -14.75 -1.18 -8.50
N GLY A 27 -14.56 -2.43 -8.09
CA GLY A 27 -14.72 -3.60 -8.96
C GLY A 27 -16.16 -3.75 -9.46
N ASN A 28 -17.16 -3.65 -8.58
CA ASN A 28 -18.56 -3.73 -8.93
C ASN A 28 -19.00 -2.61 -9.90
N ASN A 29 -18.44 -1.43 -9.74
CA ASN A 29 -18.68 -0.30 -10.64
C ASN A 29 -17.81 -0.33 -11.90
N ARG A 30 -17.05 -1.40 -12.12
CA ARG A 30 -16.13 -1.57 -13.25
C ARG A 30 -15.11 -0.44 -13.38
N LEU A 31 -14.70 0.13 -12.27
CA LEU A 31 -13.62 1.12 -12.21
C LEU A 31 -12.29 0.37 -12.27
N ASN A 32 -11.50 0.66 -13.28
CA ASN A 32 -10.22 0.01 -13.46
C ASN A 32 -9.15 0.65 -12.56
N TYR A 33 -8.28 -0.18 -12.01
CA TYR A 33 -7.02 0.23 -11.41
C TYR A 33 -5.92 -0.76 -11.82
N PRO A 34 -4.63 -0.41 -11.70
CA PRO A 34 -3.54 -1.22 -12.24
C PRO A 34 -3.51 -2.64 -11.65
N ALA A 35 -3.35 -3.65 -12.53
CA ALA A 35 -3.27 -5.06 -12.15
C ALA A 35 -2.00 -5.38 -11.32
N GLU A 36 -1.05 -4.48 -11.32
CA GLU A 36 0.20 -4.53 -10.54
C GLU A 36 -0.04 -4.37 -9.05
N VAL A 37 -1.20 -3.83 -8.65
CA VAL A 37 -1.60 -3.65 -7.26
C VAL A 37 -2.17 -4.96 -6.72
N LYS A 38 -1.50 -5.54 -5.72
CA LYS A 38 -1.93 -6.76 -5.04
C LYS A 38 -2.53 -6.40 -3.69
N ILE A 39 -3.83 -6.63 -3.55
CA ILE A 39 -4.58 -6.29 -2.33
C ILE A 39 -4.44 -7.40 -1.30
N ILE A 40 -4.07 -7.01 -0.08
CA ILE A 40 -4.10 -7.86 1.10
C ILE A 40 -5.12 -7.27 2.07
N ARG A 41 -6.17 -8.02 2.34
CA ARG A 41 -7.21 -7.64 3.29
C ARG A 41 -6.72 -7.87 4.72
N VAL A 42 -6.88 -6.85 5.56
CA VAL A 42 -6.56 -6.91 7.00
C VAL A 42 -7.78 -6.49 7.83
N PRO A 43 -7.93 -6.98 9.06
CA PRO A 43 -9.07 -6.62 9.92
C PRO A 43 -9.16 -5.11 10.17
N CYS A 44 -8.03 -4.45 10.35
CA CYS A 44 -7.92 -3.01 10.55
C CYS A 44 -6.54 -2.55 10.08
N SER A 45 -6.41 -1.30 9.64
CA SER A 45 -5.11 -0.75 9.27
C SER A 45 -4.09 -0.77 10.42
N CYS A 46 -4.55 -0.69 11.67
CA CYS A 46 -3.67 -0.82 12.83
C CYS A 46 -3.05 -2.22 13.00
N ARG A 47 -3.61 -3.23 12.32
CA ARG A 47 -3.04 -4.59 12.32
C ARG A 47 -1.81 -4.70 11.43
N VAL A 48 -1.59 -3.75 10.53
CA VAL A 48 -0.40 -3.73 9.70
C VAL A 48 0.82 -3.38 10.56
N ASN A 49 1.58 -4.40 10.88
CA ASN A 49 2.83 -4.22 11.58
C ASN A 49 3.88 -3.61 10.62
N PRO A 50 4.72 -2.67 11.07
CA PRO A 50 5.83 -2.17 10.27
C PRO A 50 6.69 -3.27 9.62
N THR A 51 6.84 -4.41 10.30
CA THR A 51 7.56 -5.57 9.75
C THR A 51 6.88 -6.15 8.49
N PHE A 52 5.56 -6.03 8.33
CA PHE A 52 4.87 -6.47 7.11
C PHE A 52 5.29 -5.62 5.92
N VAL A 53 5.44 -4.33 6.10
CA VAL A 53 5.90 -3.41 5.06
C VAL A 53 7.35 -3.71 4.69
N LEU A 54 8.22 -3.86 5.68
CA LEU A 54 9.62 -4.25 5.46
C LEU A 54 9.73 -5.61 4.75
N ARG A 55 8.89 -6.57 5.14
CA ARG A 55 8.84 -7.90 4.51
C ARG A 55 8.37 -7.83 3.06
N ALA A 56 7.42 -6.97 2.75
CA ALA A 56 6.96 -6.75 1.38
C ALA A 56 8.13 -6.23 0.51
N PHE A 57 8.86 -5.24 0.97
CA PHE A 57 10.06 -4.75 0.26
C PHE A 57 11.15 -5.81 0.15
N GLN A 58 11.41 -6.55 1.20
CA GLN A 58 12.36 -7.67 1.18
C GLN A 58 11.95 -8.74 0.16
N ARG A 59 10.65 -8.97 -0.04
CA ARG A 59 10.10 -9.92 -1.02
C ARG A 59 10.04 -9.39 -2.43
N GLY A 60 10.44 -8.14 -2.66
CA GLY A 60 10.55 -7.54 -3.98
C GLY A 60 9.42 -6.59 -4.37
N ALA A 61 8.62 -6.13 -3.41
CA ALA A 61 7.69 -5.05 -3.69
C ALA A 61 8.45 -3.75 -4.03
N ASP A 62 7.94 -3.03 -5.02
CA ASP A 62 8.46 -1.73 -5.42
C ASP A 62 7.76 -0.59 -4.70
N GLY A 63 6.54 -0.84 -4.24
CA GLY A 63 5.74 0.09 -3.46
C GLY A 63 4.78 -0.63 -2.51
N VAL A 64 4.48 0.01 -1.38
CA VAL A 64 3.52 -0.48 -0.40
C VAL A 64 2.58 0.65 -0.02
N ILE A 65 1.28 0.42 -0.14
CA ILE A 65 0.26 1.36 0.29
C ILE A 65 -0.62 0.73 1.36
N ILE A 66 -0.92 1.50 2.40
CA ILE A 66 -1.84 1.08 3.45
C ILE A 66 -3.06 1.97 3.38
N CYS A 67 -4.23 1.34 3.28
CA CYS A 67 -5.51 2.02 3.21
C CYS A 67 -6.34 1.70 4.46
N GLY A 68 -6.74 2.73 5.17
CA GLY A 68 -7.57 2.64 6.37
C GLY A 68 -8.83 3.46 6.28
N CYS A 69 -9.67 3.35 7.31
CA CYS A 69 -10.85 4.20 7.48
C CYS A 69 -10.44 5.64 7.73
N HIS A 70 -11.28 6.60 7.34
CA HIS A 70 -11.07 7.99 7.74
C HIS A 70 -10.96 8.13 9.27
N PRO A 71 -10.10 9.05 9.78
CA PRO A 71 -10.01 9.30 11.21
C PRO A 71 -11.38 9.62 11.82
N GLY A 72 -11.75 8.91 12.89
CA GLY A 72 -13.07 8.99 13.51
C GLY A 72 -14.08 7.92 13.04
N ASP A 73 -13.85 7.27 11.88
CA ASP A 73 -14.76 6.28 11.30
C ASP A 73 -14.26 4.84 11.44
N CYS A 74 -13.24 4.60 12.27
CA CYS A 74 -12.70 3.27 12.45
C CYS A 74 -13.73 2.34 13.08
N HIS A 75 -13.94 1.15 12.48
CA HIS A 75 -14.83 0.11 13.02
C HIS A 75 -14.48 -0.28 14.46
N TYR A 76 -13.19 -0.23 14.81
CA TYR A 76 -12.65 -0.49 16.15
C TYR A 76 -12.37 0.78 16.94
N THR A 77 -13.05 1.86 16.66
CA THR A 77 -13.02 3.17 17.32
C THR A 77 -11.72 3.95 17.10
N SER A 78 -10.57 3.44 17.52
CA SER A 78 -9.29 4.18 17.53
C SER A 78 -8.17 3.54 16.69
N GLY A 79 -8.45 2.47 15.96
CA GLY A 79 -7.43 1.71 15.24
C GLY A 79 -6.62 2.57 14.26
N ASN A 80 -7.25 3.42 13.48
CA ASN A 80 -6.59 4.28 12.50
C ASN A 80 -5.71 5.38 13.14
N TYR A 81 -5.97 5.79 14.36
CA TYR A 81 -5.06 6.68 15.10
C TYR A 81 -3.73 5.99 15.45
N TYR A 82 -3.79 4.72 15.83
CA TYR A 82 -2.58 3.91 16.03
C TYR A 82 -1.82 3.70 14.72
N THR A 83 -2.52 3.47 13.63
CA THR A 83 -1.94 3.38 12.29
C THR A 83 -1.15 4.64 11.96
N ARG A 84 -1.75 5.79 12.13
CA ARG A 84 -1.13 7.10 11.86
C ARG A 84 0.18 7.28 12.63
N ARG A 85 0.20 6.94 13.93
CA ARG A 85 1.40 7.05 14.77
C ARG A 85 2.50 6.09 14.34
N ARG A 86 2.14 4.82 14.07
CA ARG A 86 3.09 3.81 13.60
C ARG A 86 3.70 4.17 12.26
N PHE A 87 2.92 4.76 11.38
CA PHE A 87 3.40 5.18 10.08
C PHE A 87 4.41 6.31 10.14
N ALA A 88 4.23 7.27 11.03
CA ALA A 88 5.23 8.32 11.25
C ALA A 88 6.60 7.72 11.61
N LEU A 89 6.61 6.72 12.49
CA LEU A 89 7.83 6.00 12.84
C LEU A 89 8.38 5.16 11.67
N LEU A 90 7.49 4.45 10.97
CA LEU A 90 7.88 3.61 9.83
C LEU A 90 8.55 4.43 8.73
N PHE A 91 8.02 5.60 8.41
CA PHE A 91 8.63 6.48 7.40
C PHE A 91 10.08 6.84 7.75
N SER A 92 10.35 7.19 9.01
CA SER A 92 11.70 7.46 9.47
C SER A 92 12.62 6.23 9.37
N MET A 93 12.10 5.05 9.67
CA MET A 93 12.85 3.79 9.53
C MET A 93 13.17 3.46 8.06
N LEU A 94 12.23 3.66 7.16
CA LEU A 94 12.41 3.41 5.72
C LEU A 94 13.46 4.37 5.14
N GLU A 95 13.42 5.63 5.53
CA GLU A 95 14.39 6.63 5.13
C GLU A 95 15.80 6.26 5.61
N PHE A 96 15.95 5.81 6.86
CA PHE A 96 17.21 5.30 7.40
C PHE A 96 17.73 4.08 6.60
N LEU A 97 16.85 3.20 6.13
CA LEU A 97 17.20 2.04 5.30
C LEU A 97 17.50 2.43 3.83
N GLY A 98 17.35 3.70 3.47
CA GLY A 98 17.56 4.18 2.11
C GLY A 98 16.44 3.80 1.13
N ILE A 99 15.25 3.53 1.62
CA ILE A 99 14.05 3.34 0.82
C ILE A 99 13.36 4.69 0.67
N GLU A 100 13.11 5.10 -0.56
CA GLU A 100 12.46 6.38 -0.83
C GLU A 100 11.07 6.41 -0.18
N LYS A 101 10.77 7.48 0.55
CA LYS A 101 9.50 7.60 1.29
C LYS A 101 8.27 7.54 0.38
N GLU A 102 8.42 7.94 -0.88
CA GLU A 102 7.38 7.89 -1.90
C GLU A 102 6.95 6.46 -2.25
N ARG A 103 7.78 5.45 -1.91
CA ARG A 103 7.44 4.03 -2.08
C ARG A 103 6.45 3.50 -1.07
N THR A 104 6.16 4.27 -0.03
CA THR A 104 5.17 3.91 0.98
C THR A 104 4.18 5.03 1.17
N ARG A 105 2.90 4.70 1.15
CA ARG A 105 1.80 5.68 1.32
C ARG A 105 0.80 5.16 2.34
N LEU A 106 0.26 6.06 3.13
CA LEU A 106 -0.92 5.83 3.97
C LEU A 106 -2.07 6.67 3.42
N GLU A 107 -3.19 6.04 3.14
CA GLU A 107 -4.36 6.69 2.56
C GLU A 107 -5.63 6.32 3.33
N TRP A 108 -6.55 7.25 3.41
CA TRP A 108 -7.84 7.05 4.05
C TRP A 108 -8.93 6.92 2.98
N VAL A 109 -9.57 5.76 2.93
CA VAL A 109 -10.62 5.43 1.95
C VAL A 109 -11.79 4.80 2.65
N SER A 110 -12.99 5.35 2.47
CA SER A 110 -14.25 4.79 3.01
C SER A 110 -14.82 3.71 2.10
N ALA A 111 -15.78 2.95 2.64
CA ALA A 111 -16.50 1.93 1.88
C ALA A 111 -17.29 2.49 0.67
N ALA A 112 -17.69 3.75 0.73
CA ALA A 112 -18.42 4.43 -0.35
C ALA A 112 -17.50 5.11 -1.39
N GLU A 113 -16.21 5.11 -1.17
CA GLU A 113 -15.23 5.84 -2.00
C GLU A 113 -14.50 4.93 -2.99
N GLY A 114 -15.24 4.10 -3.76
CA GLY A 114 -14.65 3.23 -4.78
C GLY A 114 -13.89 3.99 -5.87
N ALA A 115 -14.42 5.14 -6.30
CA ALA A 115 -13.75 6.00 -7.28
C ALA A 115 -12.43 6.58 -6.73
N LYS A 116 -12.41 7.01 -5.48
CA LYS A 116 -11.19 7.47 -4.80
C LYS A 116 -10.18 6.33 -4.69
N PHE A 117 -10.62 5.12 -4.36
CA PHE A 117 -9.75 3.95 -4.30
C PHE A 117 -9.03 3.72 -5.64
N ALA A 118 -9.79 3.64 -6.72
CA ALA A 118 -9.23 3.41 -8.06
C ALA A 118 -8.24 4.52 -8.46
N ALA A 119 -8.61 5.79 -8.25
CA ALA A 119 -7.76 6.94 -8.55
C ALA A 119 -6.47 6.94 -7.71
N THR A 120 -6.56 6.60 -6.43
CA THR A 120 -5.41 6.49 -5.52
C THR A 120 -4.43 5.41 -5.98
N MET A 121 -4.95 4.23 -6.37
CA MET A 121 -4.11 3.13 -6.86
C MET A 121 -3.43 3.49 -8.18
N GLU A 122 -4.12 4.16 -9.08
CA GLU A 122 -3.54 4.63 -10.33
C GLU A 122 -2.45 5.66 -10.12
N ASP A 123 -2.68 6.66 -9.28
CA ASP A 123 -1.70 7.70 -8.94
C ASP A 123 -0.46 7.10 -8.26
N PHE A 124 -0.67 6.20 -7.30
CA PHE A 124 0.42 5.53 -6.61
C PHE A 124 1.24 4.65 -7.57
N ALA A 125 0.59 3.91 -8.46
CA ALA A 125 1.27 3.09 -9.46
C ALA A 125 2.14 3.94 -10.41
N LYS A 126 1.65 5.10 -10.84
CA LYS A 126 2.43 6.06 -11.64
C LYS A 126 3.66 6.56 -10.87
N THR A 127 3.50 6.88 -9.59
CA THR A 127 4.62 7.29 -8.72
C THR A 127 5.68 6.20 -8.63
N ILE A 128 5.27 4.96 -8.39
CA ILE A 128 6.20 3.82 -8.28
C ILE A 128 6.87 3.52 -9.62
N ALA A 129 6.14 3.59 -10.72
CA ALA A 129 6.71 3.40 -12.05
C ALA A 129 7.78 4.45 -12.37
N ALA A 130 7.57 5.70 -11.98
CA ALA A 130 8.55 6.77 -12.15
C ALA A 130 9.82 6.57 -11.30
N LEU A 131 9.70 5.99 -10.11
CA LEU A 131 10.84 5.66 -9.23
C LEU A 131 11.63 4.43 -9.73
N GLY A 132 11.00 3.58 -10.54
CA GLY A 132 11.59 2.34 -11.01
C GLY A 132 11.68 1.23 -9.95
N GLU A 133 12.39 0.17 -10.27
CA GLU A 133 12.53 -1.00 -9.39
C GLU A 133 13.23 -0.66 -8.07
N ASN A 134 12.68 -1.16 -6.98
CA ASN A 134 13.33 -1.07 -5.67
C ASN A 134 14.41 -2.14 -5.54
N LYS A 135 15.67 -1.71 -5.55
CA LYS A 135 16.84 -2.59 -5.39
C LYS A 135 17.34 -2.67 -3.93
N ARG A 136 16.76 -1.86 -3.04
CA ARG A 136 17.11 -1.94 -1.62
C ARG A 136 16.62 -3.26 -1.03
N LEU A 137 17.35 -3.80 -0.09
CA LEU A 137 17.11 -5.09 0.54
C LEU A 137 17.17 -6.31 -0.41
N GLU A 138 17.66 -6.14 -1.63
CA GLU A 138 17.79 -7.23 -2.60
C GLU A 138 18.71 -8.34 -2.08
N ASP A 139 19.81 -7.97 -1.45
CA ASP A 139 20.78 -8.90 -0.85
C ASP A 139 20.18 -9.73 0.28
N LEU A 140 19.08 -9.24 0.90
CA LEU A 140 18.37 -9.91 1.98
C LEU A 140 17.19 -10.76 1.47
N ARG A 141 16.97 -10.80 0.16
CA ARG A 141 15.95 -11.69 -0.43
C ARG A 141 16.39 -13.14 -0.26
N CYS A 142 15.56 -13.95 0.39
CA CYS A 142 15.80 -15.37 0.42
C CYS A 142 15.82 -15.90 -1.02
N LYS A 143 16.97 -16.37 -1.48
CA LYS A 143 17.07 -17.13 -2.71
C LYS A 143 16.26 -18.42 -2.49
N ARG A 144 15.22 -18.60 -3.26
CA ARG A 144 14.46 -19.87 -3.32
C ARG A 144 15.15 -20.84 -4.24
#